data_0ae840a6b2d70e1f0d7a27713ad02596
#
_entry.id   0ae840a6b2d70e1f0d7a27713ad02596
#
_cell.length_a   1.000
_cell.length_b   1.000
_cell.length_c   1.000
_cell.angle_alpha   90.00
_cell.angle_beta   90.00
_cell.angle_gamma   90.00
#
_symmetry.space_group_name_H-M   'P 1'
#
loop_
_entity.id
_entity.type
_entity.pdbx_description
1 polymer ?
#
loop_
_entity_poly.entity_id
_entity_poly.type
_entity_poly.pdbx_seq_one_letter_code
_entity_poly.pdbx_strand_id
1 'polypeptide(L)'
;PVAAKLVQEKLKEIKADLGYSTAEVFPKQSSILISKGDLGNFLNLPYYNSRNTTRYAYKDDGTAATLREFINLYKRYVVEDLDSIGVETSNEVIKDGPPCLQQLCAQGFPEGTRNNGLFNTGVYLRKFDPDNWKTLLEEHNRSYMTPPLAAQEVVIVQKQLEKKDYNYRCKEPPINAYC
;
A
#
# COMPACT_ATOMS: atom_id res chain seq x y z
N PRO A 1 -18.77 -12.41 -17.24
CA PRO A 1 -17.42 -12.95 -16.98
C PRO A 1 -16.37 -11.89 -17.27
N VAL A 2 -15.43 -11.70 -16.35
CA VAL A 2 -14.35 -10.73 -16.49
C VAL A 2 -13.06 -11.47 -16.88
N ALA A 3 -12.27 -10.89 -17.78
CA ALA A 3 -10.99 -11.49 -18.18
C ALA A 3 -10.01 -11.53 -17.00
N ALA A 4 -9.35 -12.68 -16.79
CA ALA A 4 -8.41 -12.88 -15.70
C ALA A 4 -7.29 -11.84 -15.65
N LYS A 5 -6.85 -11.36 -16.82
CA LYS A 5 -5.83 -10.31 -16.92
C LYS A 5 -6.29 -9.00 -16.29
N LEU A 6 -7.52 -8.56 -16.53
CA LEU A 6 -8.08 -7.34 -15.94
C LEU A 6 -8.20 -7.46 -14.41
N VAL A 7 -8.63 -8.63 -13.93
CA VAL A 7 -8.69 -8.90 -12.48
C VAL A 7 -7.29 -8.83 -11.86
N GLN A 8 -6.27 -9.41 -12.50
CA GLN A 8 -4.89 -9.35 -12.04
C GLN A 8 -4.35 -7.92 -11.97
N GLU A 9 -4.62 -7.12 -12.99
CA GLU A 9 -4.19 -5.72 -13.06
C GLU A 9 -4.83 -4.92 -11.92
N LYS A 10 -6.14 -5.05 -11.74
CA LYS A 10 -6.86 -4.34 -10.66
C LYS A 10 -6.41 -4.79 -9.26
N LEU A 11 -6.22 -6.07 -9.02
CA LEU A 11 -5.73 -6.57 -7.74
C LEU A 11 -4.28 -6.15 -7.46
N LYS A 12 -3.44 -5.99 -8.49
CA LYS A 12 -2.09 -5.44 -8.32
C LYS A 12 -2.12 -3.96 -7.94
N GLU A 13 -3.02 -3.19 -8.51
CA GLU A 13 -3.28 -1.80 -8.13
C GLU A 13 -3.72 -1.73 -6.66
N ILE A 14 -4.80 -2.42 -6.30
CA ILE A 14 -5.34 -2.43 -4.93
C ILE A 14 -4.27 -2.86 -3.90
N LYS A 15 -3.51 -3.92 -4.17
CA LYS A 15 -2.47 -4.36 -3.23
C LYS A 15 -1.34 -3.33 -3.07
N ALA A 16 -1.03 -2.59 -4.14
CA ALA A 16 -0.05 -1.51 -4.07
C ALA A 16 -0.58 -0.35 -3.22
N ASP A 17 -1.83 0.07 -3.46
CA ASP A 17 -2.50 1.13 -2.70
C ASP A 17 -2.62 0.79 -1.21
N LEU A 18 -2.89 -0.47 -0.88
CA LEU A 18 -2.96 -0.96 0.50
C LEU A 18 -1.58 -1.26 1.13
N GLY A 19 -0.47 -1.12 0.40
CA GLY A 19 0.87 -1.39 0.90
C GLY A 19 1.23 -2.86 1.06
N TYR A 20 0.49 -3.77 0.44
CA TYR A 20 0.74 -5.21 0.47
C TYR A 20 1.48 -5.71 -0.78
N SER A 21 2.59 -5.05 -1.16
CA SER A 21 3.33 -5.32 -2.39
C SER A 21 3.76 -6.79 -2.55
N THR A 22 3.97 -7.51 -1.45
CA THR A 22 4.35 -8.93 -1.44
C THR A 22 3.17 -9.90 -1.47
N ALA A 23 1.91 -9.41 -1.34
CA ALA A 23 0.73 -10.26 -1.36
C ALA A 23 0.56 -10.95 -2.72
N GLU A 24 0.21 -12.22 -2.68
CA GLU A 24 -0.08 -12.99 -3.89
C GLU A 24 -1.42 -12.53 -4.50
N VAL A 25 -1.45 -12.45 -5.83
CA VAL A 25 -2.64 -12.11 -6.61
C VAL A 25 -3.13 -13.34 -7.36
N PHE A 26 -4.42 -13.62 -7.28
CA PHE A 26 -5.08 -14.70 -8.01
C PHE A 26 -6.18 -14.14 -8.94
N PRO A 27 -6.38 -14.77 -10.11
CA PRO A 27 -5.65 -15.92 -10.64
C PRO A 27 -4.21 -15.57 -11.02
N LYS A 28 -3.26 -16.53 -10.92
CA LYS A 28 -1.86 -16.32 -11.34
C LYS A 28 -1.72 -16.38 -12.87
N GLN A 29 -2.59 -17.14 -13.53
CA GLN A 29 -2.61 -17.31 -14.98
C GLN A 29 -3.67 -16.40 -15.61
N SER A 30 -3.30 -15.76 -16.71
CA SER A 30 -4.25 -14.95 -17.52
C SER A 30 -5.14 -15.81 -18.43
N SER A 31 -4.71 -17.03 -18.73
CA SER A 31 -5.42 -18.01 -19.55
C SER A 31 -5.08 -19.43 -19.12
N ILE A 32 -5.96 -20.37 -19.41
CA ILE A 32 -5.76 -21.81 -19.21
C ILE A 32 -5.98 -22.53 -20.53
N LEU A 33 -5.21 -23.59 -20.78
CA LEU A 33 -5.32 -24.43 -21.96
C LEU A 33 -6.07 -25.72 -21.60
N ILE A 34 -7.39 -25.66 -21.57
CA ILE A 34 -8.26 -26.80 -21.24
C ILE A 34 -7.94 -28.02 -22.11
N SER A 35 -7.61 -27.79 -23.40
CA SER A 35 -7.21 -28.87 -24.32
C SER A 35 -5.96 -29.63 -23.91
N LYS A 36 -5.13 -29.06 -23.01
CA LYS A 36 -3.94 -29.69 -22.43
C LYS A 36 -4.16 -30.21 -21.00
N GLY A 37 -5.41 -30.17 -20.50
CA GLY A 37 -5.75 -30.59 -19.14
C GLY A 37 -5.35 -29.56 -18.07
N ASP A 38 -5.12 -28.32 -18.45
CA ASP A 38 -4.77 -27.26 -17.52
C ASP A 38 -5.99 -26.89 -16.65
N LEU A 39 -5.82 -26.96 -15.32
CA LEU A 39 -6.89 -26.69 -14.34
C LEU A 39 -6.77 -25.29 -13.69
N GLY A 40 -5.71 -24.55 -14.00
CA GLY A 40 -5.44 -23.26 -13.36
C GLY A 40 -4.90 -23.39 -11.92
N ASN A 41 -5.00 -22.31 -11.16
CA ASN A 41 -4.50 -22.26 -9.79
C ASN A 41 -5.58 -22.65 -8.78
N PHE A 42 -5.18 -23.38 -7.75
CA PHE A 42 -6.06 -23.63 -6.61
C PHE A 42 -6.15 -22.37 -5.71
N LEU A 43 -7.36 -22.05 -5.32
CA LEU A 43 -7.66 -21.05 -4.29
C LEU A 43 -8.44 -21.73 -3.18
N ASN A 44 -8.03 -21.50 -1.93
CA ASN A 44 -8.76 -22.03 -0.79
C ASN A 44 -10.15 -21.39 -0.72
N LEU A 45 -11.18 -22.20 -0.56
CA LEU A 45 -12.54 -21.73 -0.39
C LEU A 45 -12.65 -20.93 0.93
N PRO A 46 -13.24 -19.73 0.91
CA PRO A 46 -13.62 -19.04 2.13
C PRO A 46 -14.47 -19.95 3.01
N TYR A 47 -14.26 -19.88 4.32
CA TYR A 47 -14.98 -20.69 5.33
C TYR A 47 -14.73 -22.20 5.29
N TYR A 48 -13.93 -22.73 4.36
CA TYR A 48 -13.55 -24.14 4.40
C TYR A 48 -12.75 -24.43 5.67
N ASN A 49 -13.27 -25.35 6.51
CA ASN A 49 -12.67 -25.71 7.80
C ASN A 49 -12.45 -24.50 8.74
N SER A 50 -13.33 -23.50 8.72
CA SER A 50 -13.19 -22.25 9.45
C SER A 50 -13.18 -22.40 10.98
N ARG A 51 -13.62 -23.55 11.53
CA ARG A 51 -13.52 -23.86 12.95
C ARG A 51 -12.08 -24.06 13.43
N ASN A 52 -11.18 -24.44 12.53
CA ASN A 52 -9.79 -24.75 12.81
C ASN A 52 -8.80 -23.87 12.04
N THR A 53 -9.30 -22.89 11.29
CA THR A 53 -8.49 -21.99 10.44
C THR A 53 -9.02 -20.56 10.52
N THR A 54 -8.20 -19.60 10.06
CA THR A 54 -8.58 -18.18 9.96
C THR A 54 -9.21 -17.83 8.60
N ARG A 55 -9.87 -18.78 7.93
CA ARG A 55 -10.48 -18.57 6.60
C ARG A 55 -11.88 -17.99 6.69
N TYR A 56 -12.01 -16.90 7.40
CA TYR A 56 -13.27 -16.15 7.56
C TYR A 56 -13.01 -14.67 7.27
N ALA A 57 -14.06 -13.96 6.90
CA ALA A 57 -14.01 -12.51 6.74
C ALA A 57 -14.17 -11.80 8.10
N TYR A 58 -13.57 -10.62 8.21
CA TYR A 58 -13.80 -9.71 9.33
C TYR A 58 -14.88 -8.70 8.97
N LYS A 59 -15.65 -8.30 9.96
CA LYS A 59 -16.56 -7.16 9.89
C LYS A 59 -15.81 -5.87 10.22
N ASP A 60 -16.42 -4.72 9.96
CA ASP A 60 -15.83 -3.40 10.23
C ASP A 60 -15.47 -3.18 11.71
N ASP A 61 -16.16 -3.89 12.62
CA ASP A 61 -15.88 -3.90 14.06
C ASP A 61 -14.70 -4.81 14.46
N GLY A 62 -14.02 -5.43 13.49
CA GLY A 62 -12.91 -6.34 13.69
C GLY A 62 -13.31 -7.76 14.15
N THR A 63 -14.61 -8.06 14.30
CA THR A 63 -15.08 -9.40 14.67
C THR A 63 -15.21 -10.30 13.44
N ALA A 64 -15.08 -11.63 13.66
CA ALA A 64 -15.25 -12.62 12.59
C ALA A 64 -16.71 -12.67 12.12
N ALA A 65 -16.91 -12.53 10.81
CA ALA A 65 -18.22 -12.73 10.22
C ALA A 65 -18.57 -14.22 10.17
N THR A 66 -19.81 -14.57 10.42
CA THR A 66 -20.33 -15.90 10.11
C THR A 66 -20.46 -16.09 8.60
N LEU A 67 -20.56 -17.34 8.12
CA LEU A 67 -20.77 -17.61 6.69
C LEU A 67 -22.02 -16.89 6.14
N ARG A 68 -23.09 -16.79 6.92
CA ARG A 68 -24.32 -16.09 6.53
C ARG A 68 -24.09 -14.58 6.38
N GLU A 69 -23.37 -13.97 7.32
CA GLU A 69 -23.01 -12.56 7.27
C GLU A 69 -22.08 -12.29 6.07
N PHE A 70 -21.10 -13.15 5.83
CA PHE A 70 -20.23 -13.05 4.66
C PHE A 70 -21.01 -13.08 3.33
N ILE A 71 -21.96 -14.00 3.19
CA ILE A 71 -22.80 -14.07 1.99
C ILE A 71 -23.66 -12.80 1.84
N ASN A 72 -24.13 -12.22 2.93
CA ASN A 72 -24.88 -10.97 2.89
C ASN A 72 -23.99 -9.78 2.53
N LEU A 73 -22.75 -9.71 3.08
CA LEU A 73 -21.75 -8.72 2.71
C LEU A 73 -21.38 -8.83 1.22
N TYR A 74 -21.12 -10.06 0.75
CA TYR A 74 -20.85 -10.29 -0.67
C TYR A 74 -21.97 -9.73 -1.57
N LYS A 75 -23.25 -10.04 -1.27
CA LYS A 75 -24.38 -9.54 -2.03
C LYS A 75 -24.51 -8.02 -2.02
N ARG A 76 -24.08 -7.37 -0.95
CA ARG A 76 -24.10 -5.90 -0.80
C ARG A 76 -23.00 -5.23 -1.58
N TYR A 77 -21.80 -5.80 -1.56
CA TYR A 77 -20.57 -5.18 -2.08
C TYR A 77 -20.11 -5.76 -3.42
N VAL A 78 -20.85 -6.71 -4.02
CA VAL A 78 -20.53 -7.18 -5.36
C VAL A 78 -20.65 -6.02 -6.35
N VAL A 79 -19.62 -5.82 -7.14
CA VAL A 79 -19.57 -4.80 -8.20
C VAL A 79 -19.60 -5.48 -9.56
N GLU A 80 -20.23 -4.82 -10.53
CA GLU A 80 -20.28 -5.29 -11.92
C GLU A 80 -19.11 -4.73 -12.74
N ASP A 81 -18.56 -3.59 -12.30
CA ASP A 81 -17.46 -2.89 -12.95
C ASP A 81 -16.22 -2.87 -12.04
N LEU A 82 -15.09 -3.35 -12.54
CA LEU A 82 -13.83 -3.34 -11.82
C LEU A 82 -13.27 -1.93 -11.61
N ASP A 83 -13.58 -1.00 -12.48
CA ASP A 83 -13.10 0.39 -12.38
C ASP A 83 -13.79 1.14 -11.24
N SER A 84 -14.95 0.65 -10.79
CA SER A 84 -15.63 1.18 -9.60
C SER A 84 -14.96 0.81 -8.28
N ILE A 85 -14.01 -0.15 -8.30
CA ILE A 85 -13.25 -0.54 -7.12
C ILE A 85 -12.00 0.35 -7.06
N GLY A 86 -11.92 1.23 -6.08
CA GLY A 86 -10.74 2.06 -5.81
C GLY A 86 -10.50 2.16 -4.31
N VAL A 87 -9.26 2.41 -3.95
CA VAL A 87 -8.91 2.90 -2.62
C VAL A 87 -8.87 4.41 -2.72
N GLU A 88 -9.71 5.12 -1.96
CA GLU A 88 -9.61 6.58 -1.87
C GLU A 88 -8.28 6.91 -1.21
N THR A 89 -7.28 7.24 -2.01
CA THR A 89 -6.04 7.82 -1.52
C THR A 89 -6.19 9.33 -1.55
N SER A 90 -6.15 9.97 -0.40
CA SER A 90 -6.10 11.44 -0.29
C SER A 90 -4.70 11.93 -0.72
N ASN A 91 -4.48 12.01 -2.03
CA ASN A 91 -3.16 12.12 -2.64
C ASN A 91 -2.65 13.54 -2.88
N GLU A 92 -3.14 14.55 -2.14
CA GLU A 92 -2.63 15.93 -2.29
C GLU A 92 -1.27 16.17 -1.62
N VAL A 93 -0.83 15.25 -0.76
CA VAL A 93 0.29 15.47 0.18
C VAL A 93 1.66 15.42 -0.49
N ILE A 94 1.85 14.53 -1.45
CA ILE A 94 3.10 14.40 -2.25
C ILE A 94 2.69 14.37 -3.72
N LYS A 95 2.39 15.55 -4.25
CA LYS A 95 1.93 15.71 -5.63
C LYS A 95 2.99 15.17 -6.60
N ASP A 96 2.57 14.31 -7.53
CA ASP A 96 3.44 13.69 -8.56
C ASP A 96 4.65 12.92 -7.98
N GLY A 97 4.63 12.61 -6.68
CA GLY A 97 5.68 11.84 -6.01
C GLY A 97 5.47 10.33 -6.09
N PRO A 98 6.45 9.55 -5.58
CA PRO A 98 6.34 8.10 -5.59
C PRO A 98 5.10 7.60 -4.84
N PRO A 99 4.32 6.65 -5.39
CA PRO A 99 3.11 6.11 -4.76
C PRO A 99 3.35 5.59 -3.34
N CYS A 100 4.52 4.99 -3.08
CA CYS A 100 4.90 4.53 -1.75
C CYS A 100 5.01 5.65 -0.71
N LEU A 101 5.48 6.83 -1.09
CA LEU A 101 5.52 7.99 -0.19
C LEU A 101 4.15 8.62 -0.03
N GLN A 102 3.34 8.68 -1.08
CA GLN A 102 1.95 9.15 -1.01
C GLN A 102 1.17 8.31 0.00
N GLN A 103 1.28 6.98 -0.11
CA GLN A 103 0.61 6.05 0.80
C GLN A 103 1.08 6.19 2.25
N LEU A 104 2.39 6.30 2.47
CA LEU A 104 2.97 6.46 3.81
C LEU A 104 2.57 7.80 4.45
N CYS A 105 2.49 8.88 3.67
CA CYS A 105 2.01 10.16 4.18
C CYS A 105 0.52 10.13 4.55
N ALA A 106 -0.29 9.36 3.80
CA ALA A 106 -1.71 9.18 4.10
C ALA A 106 -1.96 8.33 5.37
N GLN A 107 -1.15 7.29 5.58
CA GLN A 107 -1.32 6.34 6.71
C GLN A 107 -0.50 6.70 7.95
N GLY A 108 0.51 7.54 7.80
CA GLY A 108 1.54 7.78 8.81
C GLY A 108 2.70 6.81 8.74
N PHE A 109 3.84 7.21 9.29
CA PHE A 109 5.06 6.38 9.26
C PHE A 109 5.16 5.51 10.50
N PRO A 110 5.36 4.18 10.36
CA PRO A 110 5.49 3.27 11.49
C PRO A 110 6.65 3.66 12.43
N GLU A 111 6.47 3.43 13.72
CA GLU A 111 7.55 3.65 14.70
C GLU A 111 8.80 2.85 14.34
N GLY A 112 9.97 3.44 14.59
CA GLY A 112 11.26 2.84 14.18
C GLY A 112 11.65 3.07 12.73
N THR A 113 10.71 3.50 11.85
CA THR A 113 11.00 3.74 10.43
C THR A 113 10.97 5.24 10.05
N ARG A 114 10.62 6.11 10.99
CA ARG A 114 10.39 7.54 10.77
C ARG A 114 11.61 8.27 10.19
N ASN A 115 12.82 7.99 10.70
CA ASN A 115 14.04 8.61 10.20
C ASN A 115 14.28 8.28 8.71
N ASN A 116 14.16 7.01 8.33
CA ASN A 116 14.29 6.59 6.93
C ASN A 116 13.11 7.08 6.07
N GLY A 117 11.92 7.14 6.64
CA GLY A 117 10.75 7.76 6.02
C GLY A 117 11.01 9.24 5.68
N LEU A 118 11.44 10.02 6.68
CA LEU A 118 11.77 11.43 6.50
C LEU A 118 12.91 11.65 5.49
N PHE A 119 13.91 10.77 5.48
CA PHE A 119 14.97 10.81 4.47
C PHE A 119 14.41 10.68 3.05
N ASN A 120 13.54 9.69 2.81
CA ASN A 120 12.94 9.49 1.49
C ASN A 120 11.99 10.63 1.09
N THR A 121 11.23 11.18 2.04
CA THR A 121 10.44 12.40 1.83
C THR A 121 11.34 13.58 1.44
N GLY A 122 12.48 13.73 2.11
CA GLY A 122 13.46 14.78 1.79
C GLY A 122 14.10 14.62 0.41
N VAL A 123 14.32 13.38 -0.05
CA VAL A 123 14.77 13.12 -1.43
C VAL A 123 13.74 13.63 -2.45
N TYR A 124 12.46 13.43 -2.17
CA TYR A 124 11.38 13.96 -3.01
C TYR A 124 11.35 15.49 -2.95
N LEU A 125 11.29 16.08 -1.76
CA LEU A 125 11.14 17.52 -1.57
C LEU A 125 12.28 18.32 -2.20
N ARG A 126 13.53 17.84 -2.13
CA ARG A 126 14.66 18.47 -2.81
C ARG A 126 14.52 18.56 -4.33
N LYS A 127 13.82 17.59 -4.93
CA LYS A 127 13.55 17.59 -6.38
C LYS A 127 12.32 18.43 -6.72
N PHE A 128 11.35 18.45 -5.83
CA PHE A 128 10.09 19.18 -6.02
C PHE A 128 10.25 20.69 -5.81
N ASP A 129 10.90 21.09 -4.73
CA ASP A 129 11.15 22.51 -4.39
C ASP A 129 12.55 22.67 -3.77
N PRO A 130 13.57 22.82 -4.64
CA PRO A 130 14.98 22.92 -4.22
C PRO A 130 15.26 24.08 -3.26
N ASP A 131 14.47 25.14 -3.31
CA ASP A 131 14.71 26.35 -2.53
C ASP A 131 14.13 26.24 -1.10
N ASN A 132 12.98 25.60 -0.95
CA ASN A 132 12.23 25.54 0.31
C ASN A 132 12.18 24.14 0.97
N TRP A 133 12.84 23.13 0.37
CA TRP A 133 12.72 21.73 0.81
C TRP A 133 12.99 21.50 2.30
N LYS A 134 13.85 22.30 2.93
CA LYS A 134 14.15 22.13 4.37
C LYS A 134 12.97 22.50 5.24
N THR A 135 12.34 23.63 4.95
CA THR A 135 11.12 24.09 5.64
C THR A 135 10.00 23.08 5.43
N LEU A 136 9.80 22.65 4.19
CA LEU A 136 8.81 21.63 3.85
C LEU A 136 9.09 20.30 4.57
N LEU A 137 10.35 19.91 4.74
CA LEU A 137 10.73 18.70 5.46
C LEU A 137 10.39 18.76 6.94
N GLU A 138 10.56 19.92 7.57
CA GLU A 138 10.16 20.16 8.96
C GLU A 138 8.62 20.11 9.13
N GLU A 139 7.89 20.66 8.18
CA GLU A 139 6.43 20.60 8.14
C GLU A 139 5.94 19.16 7.98
N HIS A 140 6.54 18.42 7.05
CA HIS A 140 6.25 16.99 6.86
C HIS A 140 6.55 16.15 8.10
N ASN A 141 7.66 16.42 8.80
CA ASN A 141 7.95 15.76 10.06
C ASN A 141 6.83 15.98 11.09
N ARG A 142 6.33 17.20 11.22
CA ARG A 142 5.26 17.54 12.16
C ARG A 142 3.91 16.92 11.78
N SER A 143 3.62 16.88 10.49
CA SER A 143 2.31 16.47 9.98
C SER A 143 2.14 14.95 9.84
N TYR A 144 3.22 14.22 9.50
CA TYR A 144 3.12 12.81 9.09
C TYR A 144 3.91 11.84 9.95
N MET A 145 4.81 12.32 10.82
CA MET A 145 5.54 11.45 11.77
C MET A 145 4.84 11.45 13.13
N THR A 146 4.52 10.28 13.66
CA THR A 146 3.84 10.14 14.96
C THR A 146 4.63 9.23 15.90
N PRO A 147 5.22 9.77 16.98
CA PRO A 147 5.46 11.19 17.24
C PRO A 147 6.47 11.79 16.24
N PRO A 148 6.48 13.11 16.03
CA PRO A 148 7.49 13.76 15.20
C PRO A 148 8.92 13.46 15.67
N LEU A 149 9.88 13.40 14.75
CA LEU A 149 11.30 13.35 15.08
C LEU A 149 11.74 14.65 15.75
N ALA A 150 12.70 14.55 16.67
CA ALA A 150 13.28 15.72 17.32
C ALA A 150 13.98 16.64 16.30
N ALA A 151 14.01 17.95 16.56
CA ALA A 151 14.60 18.93 15.64
C ALA A 151 16.06 18.59 15.26
N GLN A 152 16.83 18.04 16.19
CA GLN A 152 18.21 17.61 15.95
C GLN A 152 18.28 16.46 14.94
N GLU A 153 17.35 15.50 14.99
CA GLU A 153 17.28 14.38 14.03
C GLU A 153 16.91 14.89 12.64
N VAL A 154 15.97 15.84 12.54
CA VAL A 154 15.62 16.48 11.26
C VAL A 154 16.82 17.18 10.65
N VAL A 155 17.58 17.95 11.45
CA VAL A 155 18.81 18.61 11.00
C VAL A 155 19.87 17.61 10.51
N ILE A 156 19.97 16.43 11.13
CA ILE A 156 20.90 15.37 10.67
C ILE A 156 20.47 14.89 9.28
N VAL A 157 19.18 14.64 9.08
CA VAL A 157 18.63 14.24 7.76
C VAL A 157 18.87 15.34 6.72
N GLN A 158 18.62 16.61 7.05
CA GLN A 158 18.89 17.75 6.16
C GLN A 158 20.38 17.78 5.74
N LYS A 159 21.29 17.76 6.71
CA LYS A 159 22.74 17.75 6.45
C LYS A 159 23.20 16.53 5.61
N GLN A 160 22.57 15.38 5.80
CA GLN A 160 22.86 14.21 5.00
C GLN A 160 22.43 14.45 3.54
N LEU A 161 21.22 14.94 3.34
CA LEU A 161 20.68 15.21 2.01
C LEU A 161 21.44 16.30 1.26
N GLU A 162 22.08 17.25 1.94
CA GLU A 162 22.92 18.29 1.32
C GLU A 162 24.20 17.78 0.67
N LYS A 163 24.73 16.64 1.15
CA LYS A 163 26.06 16.14 0.73
C LYS A 163 26.13 15.75 -0.74
N LYS A 164 25.05 15.25 -1.30
CA LYS A 164 24.93 14.81 -2.71
C LYS A 164 23.48 14.57 -3.09
N ASP A 165 23.25 14.31 -4.37
CA ASP A 165 21.94 13.84 -4.83
C ASP A 165 21.76 12.36 -4.46
N TYR A 166 20.70 12.09 -3.72
CA TYR A 166 20.34 10.74 -3.32
C TYR A 166 19.16 10.21 -4.14
N ASN A 167 19.16 8.90 -4.30
CA ASN A 167 17.99 8.16 -4.75
C ASN A 167 17.17 7.66 -3.55
N TYR A 168 15.90 7.29 -3.79
CA TYR A 168 15.06 6.66 -2.78
C TYR A 168 15.65 5.32 -2.33
N ARG A 169 15.50 5.02 -1.05
CA ARG A 169 15.94 3.75 -0.45
C ARG A 169 14.88 2.66 -0.62
N CYS A 170 14.51 2.37 -1.86
CA CYS A 170 13.39 1.49 -2.20
C CYS A 170 13.44 0.08 -1.62
N LYS A 171 14.63 -0.40 -1.18
CA LYS A 171 14.82 -1.71 -0.57
C LYS A 171 14.73 -1.71 0.95
N GLU A 172 14.61 -0.54 1.57
CA GLU A 172 14.59 -0.37 3.02
C GLU A 172 13.19 0.02 3.52
N PRO A 173 12.82 -0.38 4.77
CA PRO A 173 11.60 0.12 5.39
C PRO A 173 11.65 1.66 5.55
N PRO A 174 10.49 2.33 5.50
CA PRO A 174 9.15 1.77 5.29
C PRO A 174 8.73 1.62 3.83
N ILE A 175 9.43 2.23 2.87
CA ILE A 175 8.94 2.35 1.49
C ILE A 175 8.96 1.04 0.71
N ASN A 176 9.79 0.07 1.11
CA ASN A 176 9.86 -1.23 0.44
C ASN A 176 8.54 -2.01 0.50
N ALA A 177 7.74 -1.82 1.54
CA ALA A 177 6.44 -2.48 1.69
C ALA A 177 5.40 -1.98 0.68
N TYR A 178 5.56 -0.75 0.19
CA TYR A 178 4.62 -0.07 -0.69
C TYR A 178 5.14 0.12 -2.14
N CYS A 179 6.26 -0.48 -2.44
CA CYS A 179 6.91 -0.33 -3.75
C CYS A 179 6.38 -1.32 -4.79
#